data_9a0dae5f6e591839c4451c38d4718f87
#
_entry.id   9a0dae5f6e591839c4451c38d4718f87
#
_cell.length_a   1.000
_cell.length_b   1.000
_cell.length_c   1.000
_cell.angle_alpha   90.00
_cell.angle_beta   90.00
_cell.angle_gamma   90.00
#
_symmetry.space_group_name_H-M   'P 1'
#
loop_
_entity.id
_entity.type
_entity.pdbx_description
1 polymer ?
#
loop_
_entity_poly.entity_id
_entity_poly.type
_entity_poly.pdbx_seq_one_letter_code
_entity_poly.pdbx_strand_id
1 'polypeptide(L)'
;RAKDFDLDWIGSLPGKRESTRFVGPYTLTQDDIVSGGHFEDAVAYGGWTLDDHNPGGFMNKGLASIEYKVNQGYGIPFDCLYSVNVPNLMFAGRNISCSHMAFSGTRVMATCALIGQAVGTAADMILDKGTTPAGLRANHIKELQDALEDADCMLPYRWRKVSPLTLAAKTKPENEPMRNGIDREWDGQDNGVYTLPGEENITYHWDSPVQVSQVRFIFDSDLKVRGKRMRKLEATTERVE
;
A
#
# COMPACT_ATOMS: atom_id res chain seq x y z
N ARG A 1 11.88 -32.98 -17.67
CA ARG A 1 11.03 -31.98 -18.38
C ARG A 1 11.84 -31.04 -19.26
N ALA A 2 13.15 -30.90 -19.07
CA ALA A 2 13.99 -29.95 -19.81
C ALA A 2 14.95 -30.58 -20.81
N LYS A 3 14.82 -31.90 -21.07
CA LYS A 3 15.76 -32.65 -21.93
C LYS A 3 15.74 -32.20 -23.41
N ASP A 4 14.65 -31.52 -23.81
CA ASP A 4 14.44 -31.03 -25.17
C ASP A 4 14.69 -29.50 -25.30
N PHE A 5 15.31 -28.89 -24.27
CA PHE A 5 15.67 -27.49 -24.24
C PHE A 5 17.18 -27.32 -24.14
N ASP A 6 17.72 -26.44 -24.94
CA ASP A 6 19.11 -26.01 -24.86
C ASP A 6 19.22 -24.68 -24.11
N LEU A 7 20.38 -24.43 -23.50
CA LEU A 7 20.66 -23.14 -22.84
C LEU A 7 21.01 -22.14 -23.93
N ASP A 8 20.12 -21.18 -24.17
CA ASP A 8 20.30 -20.12 -25.17
C ASP A 8 21.22 -19.02 -24.64
N TRP A 9 20.99 -18.58 -23.41
CA TRP A 9 21.77 -17.50 -22.82
C TRP A 9 21.83 -17.59 -21.30
N ILE A 10 22.93 -17.17 -20.72
CA ILE A 10 23.12 -17.01 -19.27
C ILE A 10 23.78 -15.64 -19.00
N GLY A 11 23.27 -14.92 -18.01
CA GLY A 11 23.86 -13.65 -17.60
C GLY A 11 25.29 -13.81 -17.10
N SER A 12 26.18 -12.94 -17.56
CA SER A 12 27.61 -12.93 -17.15
C SER A 12 27.82 -12.48 -15.70
N LEU A 13 26.87 -11.74 -15.14
CA LEU A 13 26.89 -11.27 -13.75
C LEU A 13 25.68 -11.81 -13.00
N PRO A 14 25.87 -12.34 -11.77
CA PRO A 14 24.76 -12.75 -10.94
C PRO A 14 23.93 -11.54 -10.50
N GLY A 15 22.62 -11.70 -10.45
CA GLY A 15 21.71 -10.68 -9.90
C GLY A 15 21.99 -10.45 -8.42
N LYS A 16 22.56 -9.29 -8.09
CA LYS A 16 22.85 -8.91 -6.71
C LYS A 16 21.57 -8.49 -6.00
N ARG A 17 21.20 -9.18 -4.95
CA ARG A 17 19.95 -8.93 -4.22
C ARG A 17 20.13 -7.88 -3.13
N GLU A 18 20.50 -8.28 -1.92
CA GLU A 18 20.78 -7.34 -0.84
C GLU A 18 22.21 -6.80 -0.98
N SER A 19 22.36 -5.48 -0.95
CA SER A 19 23.67 -4.84 -1.00
C SER A 19 23.68 -3.59 -0.13
N THR A 20 23.33 -2.45 -0.71
CA THR A 20 23.31 -1.16 -0.03
C THR A 20 21.89 -0.79 0.35
N ARG A 21 21.69 -0.35 1.58
CA ARG A 21 20.50 0.34 2.05
C ARG A 21 20.87 1.78 2.35
N PHE A 22 19.99 2.70 2.01
CA PHE A 22 20.18 4.09 2.34
C PHE A 22 19.79 4.35 3.80
N VAL A 23 20.27 5.45 4.33
CA VAL A 23 19.99 5.86 5.71
C VAL A 23 19.01 7.03 5.70
N GLY A 24 17.84 6.77 6.21
CA GLY A 24 16.79 7.76 6.47
C GLY A 24 16.81 8.25 7.92
N PRO A 25 16.01 9.25 8.27
CA PRO A 25 15.83 9.68 9.65
C PRO A 25 15.39 8.55 10.59
N TYR A 26 14.67 7.58 10.06
CA TYR A 26 14.30 6.36 10.76
C TYR A 26 14.84 5.12 10.05
N THR A 27 15.16 4.09 10.82
CA THR A 27 15.54 2.77 10.28
C THR A 27 14.51 1.74 10.73
N LEU A 28 13.68 1.28 9.80
CA LEU A 28 12.65 0.27 10.07
C LEU A 28 13.30 -1.02 10.58
N THR A 29 12.78 -1.54 11.66
CA THR A 29 13.29 -2.77 12.32
C THR A 29 12.31 -3.92 12.22
N GLN A 30 12.74 -5.12 12.60
CA GLN A 30 11.84 -6.27 12.70
C GLN A 30 10.78 -6.07 13.79
N ASP A 31 11.13 -5.39 14.88
CA ASP A 31 10.21 -5.18 16.01
C ASP A 31 9.05 -4.27 15.58
N ASP A 32 9.33 -3.28 14.74
CA ASP A 32 8.29 -2.44 14.11
C ASP A 32 7.34 -3.30 13.27
N ILE A 33 7.88 -4.19 12.43
CA ILE A 33 7.08 -5.06 11.58
C ILE A 33 6.21 -6.01 12.41
N VAL A 34 6.78 -6.64 13.41
CA VAL A 34 6.07 -7.60 14.27
C VAL A 34 4.98 -6.91 15.10
N SER A 35 5.21 -5.67 15.52
CA SER A 35 4.22 -4.87 16.26
C SER A 35 3.16 -4.18 15.37
N GLY A 36 3.25 -4.35 14.05
CA GLY A 36 2.27 -3.80 13.09
C GLY A 36 2.63 -2.44 12.50
N GLY A 37 3.79 -1.87 12.84
CA GLY A 37 4.28 -0.62 12.23
C GLY A 37 3.31 0.55 12.38
N HIS A 38 2.94 0.89 13.60
CA HIS A 38 2.05 2.01 13.92
C HIS A 38 2.83 3.33 13.85
N PHE A 39 2.93 3.91 12.66
CA PHE A 39 3.63 5.18 12.45
C PHE A 39 2.66 6.29 12.07
N GLU A 40 2.82 7.46 12.68
CA GLU A 40 2.02 8.65 12.32
C GLU A 40 2.25 9.08 10.87
N ASP A 41 3.45 8.84 10.35
CA ASP A 41 3.87 9.17 8.99
C ASP A 41 3.89 7.96 8.04
N ALA A 42 3.12 6.91 8.32
CA ALA A 42 2.98 5.79 7.41
C ALA A 42 2.46 6.26 6.04
N VAL A 43 3.17 5.89 4.96
CA VAL A 43 2.83 6.26 3.58
C VAL A 43 2.75 5.03 2.65
N ALA A 44 3.07 3.87 3.18
CA ALA A 44 2.94 2.58 2.50
C ALA A 44 2.75 1.49 3.54
N TYR A 45 2.51 0.27 3.09
CA TYR A 45 2.44 -0.88 3.96
C TYR A 45 3.04 -2.13 3.33
N GLY A 46 3.45 -3.07 4.18
CA GLY A 46 3.80 -4.43 3.82
C GLY A 46 2.90 -5.43 4.53
N GLY A 47 2.86 -6.65 4.05
CA GLY A 47 2.09 -7.75 4.64
C GLY A 47 2.78 -9.10 4.44
N TRP A 48 3.99 -9.09 3.91
CA TRP A 48 4.78 -10.30 3.71
C TRP A 48 5.49 -10.71 5.00
N THR A 49 5.73 -12.01 5.17
CA THR A 49 6.54 -12.55 6.27
C THR A 49 7.97 -12.04 6.20
N LEU A 50 8.70 -12.12 7.31
CA LEU A 50 10.14 -11.93 7.29
C LEU A 50 10.77 -13.19 6.73
N ASP A 51 11.09 -13.17 5.44
CA ASP A 51 11.68 -14.27 4.69
C ASP A 51 13.20 -14.10 4.65
N ASP A 52 13.86 -14.58 5.72
CA ASP A 52 15.31 -14.47 5.90
C ASP A 52 16.04 -15.58 5.15
N HIS A 53 16.78 -15.19 4.12
CA HIS A 53 17.58 -16.12 3.33
C HIS A 53 18.93 -16.37 3.99
N ASN A 54 19.31 -17.65 4.08
CA ASN A 54 20.58 -18.04 4.66
C ASN A 54 21.76 -17.38 3.93
N PRO A 55 22.67 -16.69 4.66
CA PRO A 55 23.81 -16.00 4.04
C PRO A 55 24.80 -16.95 3.35
N GLY A 56 24.81 -18.24 3.68
CA GLY A 56 25.56 -19.27 2.94
C GLY A 56 25.07 -19.50 1.52
N GLY A 57 23.89 -18.98 1.18
CA GLY A 57 23.31 -19.03 -0.16
C GLY A 57 23.27 -20.46 -0.74
N PHE A 58 23.74 -20.62 -1.96
CA PHE A 58 23.76 -21.91 -2.65
C PHE A 58 24.63 -22.99 -1.93
N MET A 59 25.61 -22.57 -1.16
CA MET A 59 26.51 -23.48 -0.43
C MET A 59 25.93 -23.93 0.91
N ASN A 60 24.78 -23.39 1.32
CA ASN A 60 24.12 -23.80 2.55
C ASN A 60 23.56 -25.21 2.43
N LYS A 61 23.86 -26.07 3.41
CA LYS A 61 23.36 -27.45 3.49
C LYS A 61 22.02 -27.58 4.22
N GLY A 62 21.57 -26.52 4.88
CA GLY A 62 20.31 -26.46 5.61
C GLY A 62 19.18 -25.83 4.78
N LEU A 63 18.19 -25.26 5.48
CA LEU A 63 17.09 -24.55 4.84
C LEU A 63 17.59 -23.32 4.06
N ALA A 64 17.06 -23.11 2.88
CA ALA A 64 17.42 -21.95 2.04
C ALA A 64 16.98 -20.64 2.67
N SER A 65 15.85 -20.63 3.35
CA SER A 65 15.31 -19.49 4.10
C SER A 65 14.58 -19.93 5.36
N ILE A 66 14.41 -18.99 6.28
CA ILE A 66 13.60 -19.13 7.48
C ILE A 66 12.52 -18.06 7.40
N GLU A 67 11.26 -18.48 7.49
CA GLU A 67 10.12 -17.56 7.46
C GLU A 67 9.61 -17.32 8.88
N TYR A 68 9.63 -16.04 9.29
CA TYR A 68 8.99 -15.59 10.53
C TYR A 68 7.66 -14.95 10.17
N LYS A 69 6.57 -15.57 10.61
CA LYS A 69 5.23 -15.10 10.32
C LYS A 69 4.99 -13.70 10.91
N VAL A 70 4.40 -12.85 10.11
CA VAL A 70 3.81 -11.58 10.54
C VAL A 70 2.30 -11.76 10.50
N ASN A 71 1.63 -11.54 11.62
CA ASN A 71 0.20 -11.87 11.77
C ASN A 71 -0.73 -10.86 11.10
N GLN A 72 -0.23 -9.68 10.79
CA GLN A 72 -0.98 -8.57 10.19
C GLN A 72 -0.09 -7.76 9.26
N GLY A 73 -0.68 -6.89 8.45
CA GLY A 73 0.08 -5.91 7.72
C GLY A 73 0.76 -4.90 8.66
N TYR A 74 1.76 -4.21 8.16
CA TYR A 74 2.55 -3.23 8.92
C TYR A 74 2.79 -1.97 8.09
N GLY A 75 2.77 -0.81 8.76
CA GLY A 75 3.06 0.48 8.15
C GLY A 75 4.55 0.65 7.82
N ILE A 76 4.81 1.46 6.80
CA ILE A 76 6.15 1.89 6.41
C ILE A 76 6.18 3.42 6.50
N PRO A 77 7.00 4.00 7.40
CA PRO A 77 7.02 5.44 7.62
C PRO A 77 7.78 6.17 6.51
N PHE A 78 7.39 7.41 6.25
CA PHE A 78 8.04 8.28 5.28
C PHE A 78 9.50 8.58 5.68
N ASP A 79 9.79 8.61 6.97
CA ASP A 79 11.16 8.81 7.50
C ASP A 79 12.14 7.69 7.10
N CYS A 80 11.68 6.58 6.54
CA CYS A 80 12.53 5.55 5.93
C CYS A 80 12.84 5.80 4.45
N LEU A 81 12.24 6.82 3.81
CA LEU A 81 12.19 6.98 2.36
C LEU A 81 12.95 8.19 1.83
N TYR A 82 13.65 8.93 2.68
CA TYR A 82 14.52 10.05 2.24
C TYR A 82 15.83 10.09 3.04
N SER A 83 16.82 10.76 2.47
CA SER A 83 18.19 10.75 2.99
C SER A 83 18.36 11.71 4.16
N VAL A 84 19.13 11.28 5.17
CA VAL A 84 19.51 12.15 6.31
C VAL A 84 20.53 13.22 5.92
N ASN A 85 21.34 13.02 4.87
CA ASN A 85 22.47 13.87 4.54
C ASN A 85 22.43 14.46 3.12
N VAL A 86 21.49 14.03 2.28
CA VAL A 86 21.26 14.58 0.95
C VAL A 86 19.85 15.13 0.89
N PRO A 87 19.65 16.45 1.00
CA PRO A 87 18.35 17.04 1.32
C PRO A 87 17.28 16.88 0.23
N ASN A 88 17.67 16.54 -1.00
CA ASN A 88 16.76 16.33 -2.13
C ASN A 88 16.79 14.88 -2.68
N LEU A 89 17.26 13.92 -1.88
CA LEU A 89 17.30 12.51 -2.26
C LEU A 89 16.23 11.73 -1.51
N MET A 90 15.36 11.08 -2.25
CA MET A 90 14.41 10.07 -1.77
C MET A 90 14.76 8.71 -2.37
N PHE A 91 14.27 7.64 -1.72
CA PHE A 91 14.49 6.27 -2.17
C PHE A 91 13.22 5.44 -2.06
N ALA A 92 13.04 4.58 -3.05
CA ALA A 92 11.93 3.62 -3.13
C ALA A 92 12.45 2.24 -3.50
N GLY A 93 11.70 1.23 -3.10
CA GLY A 93 12.05 -0.15 -3.36
C GLY A 93 12.79 -0.80 -2.20
N ARG A 94 13.61 -1.81 -2.50
CA ARG A 94 14.26 -2.62 -1.46
C ARG A 94 15.42 -1.95 -0.71
N ASN A 95 15.86 -0.79 -1.15
CA ASN A 95 17.01 -0.05 -0.63
C ASN A 95 16.63 1.05 0.38
N ILE A 96 15.41 1.05 0.87
CA ILE A 96 14.94 1.97 1.91
C ILE A 96 15.74 1.82 3.21
N SER A 97 15.60 2.78 4.12
CA SER A 97 16.25 2.73 5.42
C SER A 97 15.59 1.66 6.31
N CYS A 98 16.19 0.48 6.35
CA CYS A 98 15.69 -0.64 7.15
C CYS A 98 16.81 -1.58 7.59
N SER A 99 16.56 -2.34 8.64
CA SER A 99 17.44 -3.43 9.08
C SER A 99 17.42 -4.59 8.10
N HIS A 100 18.37 -5.52 8.21
CA HIS A 100 18.38 -6.75 7.40
C HIS A 100 17.08 -7.54 7.55
N MET A 101 16.61 -7.72 8.76
CA MET A 101 15.38 -8.49 8.99
C MET A 101 14.14 -7.76 8.46
N ALA A 102 14.01 -6.46 8.65
CA ALA A 102 12.92 -5.68 8.07
C ALA A 102 12.95 -5.72 6.53
N PHE A 103 14.15 -5.65 5.93
CA PHE A 103 14.32 -5.81 4.48
C PHE A 103 13.73 -7.13 3.98
N SER A 104 13.86 -8.23 4.72
CA SER A 104 13.38 -9.54 4.30
C SER A 104 11.86 -9.58 4.04
N GLY A 105 11.09 -8.72 4.72
CA GLY A 105 9.65 -8.56 4.50
C GLY A 105 9.26 -7.43 3.54
N THR A 106 10.04 -6.33 3.51
CA THR A 106 9.69 -5.12 2.73
C THR A 106 10.12 -5.17 1.26
N ARG A 107 11.03 -6.07 0.88
CA ARG A 107 11.63 -6.15 -0.46
C ARG A 107 10.74 -6.75 -1.54
N VAL A 108 9.54 -7.22 -1.21
CA VAL A 108 8.63 -7.83 -2.18
C VAL A 108 8.04 -6.80 -3.14
N MET A 109 7.76 -7.22 -4.38
CA MET A 109 7.39 -6.30 -5.46
C MET A 109 6.18 -5.42 -5.14
N ALA A 110 5.12 -5.98 -4.56
CA ALA A 110 3.92 -5.21 -4.23
C ALA A 110 4.20 -4.11 -3.20
N THR A 111 4.92 -4.42 -2.13
CA THR A 111 5.36 -3.42 -1.13
C THR A 111 6.25 -2.36 -1.77
N CYS A 112 7.21 -2.76 -2.62
CA CYS A 112 8.07 -1.81 -3.32
C CYS A 112 7.29 -0.90 -4.29
N ALA A 113 6.21 -1.39 -4.90
CA ALA A 113 5.33 -0.59 -5.75
C ALA A 113 4.59 0.49 -4.95
N LEU A 114 4.04 0.14 -3.79
CA LEU A 114 3.41 1.11 -2.88
C LEU A 114 4.40 2.18 -2.40
N ILE A 115 5.61 1.78 -2.01
CA ILE A 115 6.68 2.72 -1.65
C ILE A 115 7.00 3.64 -2.84
N GLY A 116 7.06 3.09 -4.05
CA GLY A 116 7.31 3.87 -5.28
C GLY A 116 6.22 4.91 -5.53
N GLN A 117 4.97 4.55 -5.35
CA GLN A 117 3.84 5.47 -5.45
C GLN A 117 3.94 6.57 -4.39
N ALA A 118 4.22 6.22 -3.14
CA ALA A 118 4.37 7.20 -2.06
C ALA A 118 5.47 8.22 -2.35
N VAL A 119 6.65 7.75 -2.78
CA VAL A 119 7.78 8.62 -3.13
C VAL A 119 7.48 9.48 -4.36
N GLY A 120 6.81 8.93 -5.38
CA GLY A 120 6.40 9.69 -6.57
C GLY A 120 5.42 10.80 -6.25
N THR A 121 4.37 10.52 -5.46
CA THR A 121 3.41 11.52 -4.98
C THR A 121 4.09 12.59 -4.11
N ALA A 122 5.00 12.16 -3.22
CA ALA A 122 5.78 13.09 -2.40
C ALA A 122 6.66 14.01 -3.24
N ALA A 123 7.30 13.50 -4.29
CA ALA A 123 8.15 14.29 -5.18
C ALA A 123 7.36 15.41 -5.89
N ASP A 124 6.19 15.08 -6.40
CA ASP A 124 5.26 16.04 -7.01
C ASP A 124 4.89 17.14 -6.03
N MET A 125 4.43 16.78 -4.83
CA MET A 125 4.09 17.73 -3.78
C MET A 125 5.27 18.61 -3.33
N ILE A 126 6.49 18.05 -3.28
CA ILE A 126 7.71 18.80 -2.93
C ILE A 126 7.99 19.88 -3.96
N LEU A 127 7.83 19.58 -5.24
CA LEU A 127 8.03 20.52 -6.32
C LEU A 127 6.98 21.64 -6.27
N ASP A 128 5.70 21.28 -6.13
CA ASP A 128 4.61 22.24 -6.06
C ASP A 128 4.72 23.20 -4.86
N LYS A 129 5.14 22.68 -3.71
CA LYS A 129 5.26 23.46 -2.48
C LYS A 129 6.62 24.16 -2.32
N GLY A 130 7.58 23.88 -3.21
CA GLY A 130 8.93 24.46 -3.11
C GLY A 130 9.65 24.06 -1.81
N THR A 131 9.49 22.81 -1.36
CA THR A 131 10.00 22.30 -0.08
C THR A 131 11.02 21.17 -0.28
N THR A 132 11.41 20.51 0.79
CA THR A 132 12.28 19.33 0.82
C THR A 132 11.52 18.12 1.35
N PRO A 133 12.03 16.87 1.21
CA PRO A 133 11.43 15.71 1.85
C PRO A 133 11.24 15.88 3.35
N ALA A 134 12.23 16.41 4.05
CA ALA A 134 12.12 16.70 5.49
C ALA A 134 11.05 17.78 5.77
N GLY A 135 10.96 18.82 4.93
CA GLY A 135 9.94 19.86 5.04
C GLY A 135 8.53 19.33 4.75
N LEU A 136 8.38 18.44 3.77
CA LEU A 136 7.12 17.74 3.52
C LEU A 136 6.72 16.89 4.73
N ARG A 137 7.66 16.12 5.29
CA ARG A 137 7.43 15.31 6.49
C ARG A 137 6.94 16.15 7.66
N ALA A 138 7.59 17.28 7.91
CA ALA A 138 7.29 18.14 9.05
C ALA A 138 5.94 18.87 8.93
N ASN A 139 5.57 19.33 7.73
CA ASN A 139 4.48 20.28 7.57
C ASN A 139 3.30 19.76 6.73
N HIS A 140 3.50 18.73 5.90
CA HIS A 140 2.53 18.31 4.89
C HIS A 140 2.30 16.79 4.84
N ILE A 141 2.76 16.03 5.83
CA ILE A 141 2.63 14.57 5.83
C ILE A 141 1.17 14.11 5.73
N LYS A 142 0.25 14.83 6.37
CA LYS A 142 -1.19 14.50 6.31
C LYS A 142 -1.78 14.74 4.93
N GLU A 143 -1.31 15.77 4.22
CA GLU A 143 -1.73 16.05 2.84
C GLU A 143 -1.22 14.96 1.90
N LEU A 144 0.02 14.48 2.10
CA LEU A 144 0.56 13.35 1.34
C LEU A 144 -0.26 12.08 1.58
N GLN A 145 -0.59 11.79 2.82
CA GLN A 145 -1.41 10.63 3.18
C GLN A 145 -2.82 10.73 2.56
N ASP A 146 -3.47 11.90 2.64
CA ASP A 146 -4.77 12.14 2.00
C ASP A 146 -4.69 11.91 0.47
N ALA A 147 -3.65 12.41 -0.19
CA ALA A 147 -3.44 12.23 -1.63
C ALA A 147 -3.22 10.74 -2.02
N LEU A 148 -2.51 9.99 -1.19
CA LEU A 148 -2.31 8.56 -1.40
C LEU A 148 -3.62 7.78 -1.25
N GLU A 149 -4.41 8.06 -0.23
CA GLU A 149 -5.73 7.44 -0.05
C GLU A 149 -6.69 7.81 -1.18
N ASP A 150 -6.62 9.03 -1.68
CA ASP A 150 -7.39 9.46 -2.86
C ASP A 150 -6.96 8.76 -4.15
N ALA A 151 -5.72 8.30 -4.22
CA ALA A 151 -5.19 7.47 -5.30
C ALA A 151 -5.37 5.96 -5.07
N ASP A 152 -6.27 5.54 -4.17
CA ASP A 152 -6.56 4.14 -3.81
C ASP A 152 -5.39 3.40 -3.12
N CYS A 153 -4.46 4.14 -2.52
CA CYS A 153 -3.45 3.61 -1.63
C CYS A 153 -3.98 3.59 -0.19
N MET A 154 -4.51 2.46 0.25
CA MET A 154 -4.88 2.30 1.65
C MET A 154 -3.64 2.46 2.54
N LEU A 155 -3.80 3.17 3.64
CA LEU A 155 -2.77 3.30 4.68
C LEU A 155 -3.23 2.59 5.95
N PRO A 156 -2.34 1.84 6.62
CA PRO A 156 -2.70 1.14 7.86
C PRO A 156 -3.07 2.12 8.96
N TYR A 157 -4.09 1.76 9.74
CA TYR A 157 -4.57 2.52 10.90
C TYR A 157 -5.02 3.96 10.57
N ARG A 158 -5.36 4.20 9.32
CA ARG A 158 -5.87 5.47 8.84
C ARG A 158 -7.07 5.25 7.93
N TRP A 159 -8.05 6.13 8.03
CA TRP A 159 -9.27 6.08 7.23
C TRP A 159 -9.36 7.29 6.32
N ARG A 160 -9.74 7.06 5.08
CA ARG A 160 -9.92 8.13 4.10
C ARG A 160 -11.01 9.12 4.56
N LYS A 161 -10.76 10.40 4.36
CA LYS A 161 -11.76 11.42 4.62
C LYS A 161 -12.95 11.27 3.68
N VAL A 162 -14.13 11.12 4.26
CA VAL A 162 -15.40 11.14 3.52
C VAL A 162 -15.86 12.59 3.39
N SER A 163 -16.33 12.98 2.18
CA SER A 163 -16.75 14.36 1.94
C SER A 163 -17.95 14.75 2.80
N PRO A 164 -18.03 16.01 3.26
CA PRO A 164 -19.21 16.50 3.98
C PRO A 164 -20.51 16.31 3.20
N LEU A 165 -20.45 16.44 1.86
CA LEU A 165 -21.59 16.20 0.98
C LEU A 165 -22.10 14.75 1.09
N THR A 166 -21.19 13.79 1.09
CA THR A 166 -21.55 12.37 1.24
C THR A 166 -22.14 12.09 2.63
N LEU A 167 -21.54 12.66 3.68
CA LEU A 167 -22.02 12.47 5.06
C LEU A 167 -23.39 13.11 5.29
N ALA A 168 -23.72 14.20 4.60
CA ALA A 168 -25.00 14.89 4.69
C ALA A 168 -26.15 14.14 3.97
N ALA A 169 -25.84 13.20 3.10
CA ALA A 169 -26.85 12.43 2.41
C ALA A 169 -27.60 11.48 3.37
N LYS A 170 -28.89 11.28 3.13
CA LYS A 170 -29.69 10.25 3.77
C LYS A 170 -29.57 8.97 2.97
N THR A 171 -29.36 7.85 3.64
CA THR A 171 -29.34 6.53 3.02
C THR A 171 -29.95 5.51 3.98
N LYS A 172 -30.16 4.28 3.52
CA LYS A 172 -30.62 3.21 4.39
C LYS A 172 -29.52 2.81 5.39
N PRO A 173 -29.87 2.39 6.62
CA PRO A 173 -28.88 2.02 7.64
C PRO A 173 -27.88 0.96 7.18
N GLU A 174 -28.31 -0.01 6.39
CA GLU A 174 -27.46 -1.06 5.83
C GLU A 174 -26.37 -0.53 4.88
N ASN A 175 -26.54 0.67 4.34
CA ASN A 175 -25.59 1.31 3.42
C ASN A 175 -24.59 2.23 4.13
N GLU A 176 -24.78 2.51 5.42
CA GLU A 176 -23.88 3.36 6.21
C GLU A 176 -22.42 2.90 6.17
N PRO A 177 -22.08 1.61 6.23
CA PRO A 177 -20.69 1.16 6.14
C PRO A 177 -19.97 1.57 4.87
N MET A 178 -20.69 1.81 3.76
CA MET A 178 -20.09 2.22 2.48
C MET A 178 -19.47 3.62 2.50
N ARG A 179 -19.76 4.42 3.51
CA ARG A 179 -19.26 5.80 3.66
C ARG A 179 -18.49 6.02 4.95
N ASN A 180 -17.92 4.98 5.52
CA ASN A 180 -17.14 5.06 6.76
C ASN A 180 -15.67 5.45 6.54
N GLY A 181 -15.20 5.50 5.29
CA GLY A 181 -13.81 5.80 4.94
C GLY A 181 -12.86 4.62 4.99
N ILE A 182 -13.36 3.43 5.30
CA ILE A 182 -12.56 2.19 5.32
C ILE A 182 -12.61 1.57 3.93
N ASP A 183 -11.57 1.74 3.15
CA ASP A 183 -11.53 1.31 1.74
C ASP A 183 -11.13 -0.15 1.56
N ARG A 184 -10.52 -0.77 2.57
CA ARG A 184 -10.13 -2.19 2.60
C ARG A 184 -10.25 -2.73 4.01
N GLU A 185 -10.55 -4.01 4.14
CA GLU A 185 -10.54 -4.65 5.45
C GLU A 185 -9.16 -4.55 6.09
N TRP A 186 -9.14 -4.04 7.30
CA TRP A 186 -7.95 -3.92 8.12
C TRP A 186 -8.29 -4.14 9.59
N ASP A 187 -7.46 -4.93 10.28
CA ASP A 187 -7.59 -5.20 11.72
C ASP A 187 -9.02 -5.66 12.12
N GLY A 188 -9.60 -6.53 11.31
CA GLY A 188 -10.95 -7.07 11.54
C GLY A 188 -12.10 -6.10 11.29
N GLN A 189 -11.82 -4.89 10.81
CA GLN A 189 -12.85 -3.95 10.37
C GLN A 189 -13.16 -4.18 8.90
N ASP A 190 -14.40 -4.54 8.62
CA ASP A 190 -14.94 -4.67 7.27
C ASP A 190 -15.76 -3.42 6.93
N ASN A 191 -15.61 -2.95 5.69
CA ASN A 191 -16.33 -1.82 5.12
C ASN A 191 -17.38 -2.26 4.10
N GLY A 192 -17.52 -3.55 3.86
CA GLY A 192 -18.30 -4.09 2.77
C GLY A 192 -19.80 -4.04 3.00
N VAL A 193 -20.54 -3.76 1.93
CA VAL A 193 -21.96 -4.04 1.80
C VAL A 193 -22.13 -5.05 0.69
N TYR A 194 -22.76 -6.16 1.01
CA TYR A 194 -23.07 -7.20 0.03
C TYR A 194 -24.49 -6.96 -0.50
N THR A 195 -24.61 -6.83 -1.82
CA THR A 195 -25.91 -6.79 -2.49
C THR A 195 -26.23 -8.14 -3.12
N LEU A 196 -27.48 -8.55 -3.05
CA LEU A 196 -27.95 -9.74 -3.75
C LEU A 196 -28.26 -9.38 -5.22
N PRO A 197 -28.16 -10.32 -6.17
CA PRO A 197 -28.61 -10.10 -7.53
C PRO A 197 -30.05 -9.62 -7.58
N GLY A 198 -30.29 -8.45 -8.20
CA GLY A 198 -31.58 -7.79 -8.26
C GLY A 198 -31.88 -6.78 -7.16
N GLU A 199 -30.96 -6.60 -6.20
CA GLU A 199 -31.05 -5.65 -5.08
C GLU A 199 -29.91 -4.62 -5.11
N GLU A 200 -29.34 -4.36 -6.27
CA GLU A 200 -28.13 -3.56 -6.44
C GLU A 200 -28.35 -2.05 -6.32
N ASN A 201 -29.55 -1.60 -5.92
CA ASN A 201 -29.86 -0.19 -5.82
C ASN A 201 -29.40 0.40 -4.47
N ILE A 202 -28.36 1.19 -4.50
CA ILE A 202 -27.87 1.98 -3.37
C ILE A 202 -28.22 3.44 -3.63
N THR A 203 -29.04 4.01 -2.73
CA THR A 203 -29.58 5.37 -2.91
C THR A 203 -29.05 6.30 -1.82
N TYR A 204 -28.53 7.44 -2.25
CA TYR A 204 -28.25 8.59 -1.41
C TYR A 204 -29.22 9.72 -1.77
N HIS A 205 -29.81 10.34 -0.77
CA HIS A 205 -30.81 11.40 -0.94
C HIS A 205 -30.42 12.65 -0.14
N TRP A 206 -30.58 13.81 -0.76
CA TRP A 206 -30.43 15.12 -0.15
C TRP A 206 -31.77 15.85 -0.16
N ASP A 207 -32.04 16.67 0.86
CA ASP A 207 -33.31 17.41 0.99
C ASP A 207 -33.45 18.54 -0.05
N SER A 208 -32.36 18.92 -0.69
CA SER A 208 -32.32 19.90 -1.77
C SER A 208 -31.33 19.45 -2.86
N PRO A 209 -31.50 19.93 -4.10
CA PRO A 209 -30.56 19.63 -5.17
C PRO A 209 -29.13 19.97 -4.79
N VAL A 210 -28.20 19.06 -5.05
CA VAL A 210 -26.76 19.21 -4.78
C VAL A 210 -25.98 18.99 -6.07
N GLN A 211 -24.83 19.64 -6.19
CA GLN A 211 -23.92 19.42 -7.30
C GLN A 211 -22.94 18.30 -6.93
N VAL A 212 -22.96 17.21 -7.68
CA VAL A 212 -22.03 16.08 -7.55
C VAL A 212 -21.06 16.15 -8.73
N SER A 213 -19.76 16.29 -8.44
CA SER A 213 -18.70 16.33 -9.44
C SER A 213 -17.97 14.98 -9.59
N GLN A 214 -18.06 14.14 -8.57
CA GLN A 214 -17.36 12.85 -8.55
C GLN A 214 -18.16 11.82 -7.77
N VAL A 215 -18.14 10.59 -8.25
CA VAL A 215 -18.62 9.41 -7.52
C VAL A 215 -17.48 8.40 -7.51
N ARG A 216 -17.14 7.87 -6.33
CA ARG A 216 -16.11 6.86 -6.15
C ARG A 216 -16.75 5.53 -5.75
N PHE A 217 -16.38 4.48 -6.42
CA PHE A 217 -16.71 3.11 -6.07
C PHE A 217 -15.44 2.34 -5.74
N ILE A 218 -15.46 1.62 -4.63
CA ILE A 218 -14.40 0.70 -4.24
C ILE A 218 -15.03 -0.67 -4.13
N PHE A 219 -14.64 -1.54 -5.05
CA PHE A 219 -15.16 -2.90 -5.11
C PHE A 219 -14.24 -3.86 -4.38
N ASP A 220 -14.82 -4.92 -3.82
CA ASP A 220 -14.03 -6.02 -3.30
C ASP A 220 -13.20 -6.64 -4.42
N SER A 221 -11.90 -6.76 -4.20
CA SER A 221 -10.97 -7.38 -5.14
C SER A 221 -11.09 -8.91 -5.19
N ASP A 222 -11.89 -9.53 -4.30
CA ASP A 222 -12.07 -10.99 -4.17
C ASP A 222 -10.74 -11.78 -4.02
N LEU A 223 -9.69 -11.12 -3.51
CA LEU A 223 -8.36 -11.71 -3.38
C LEU A 223 -8.27 -12.80 -2.30
N LYS A 224 -9.23 -12.82 -1.36
CA LYS A 224 -9.28 -13.82 -0.29
C LYS A 224 -9.77 -15.19 -0.75
N VAL A 225 -10.44 -15.28 -1.88
CA VAL A 225 -10.98 -16.54 -2.40
C VAL A 225 -9.87 -17.32 -3.12
N ARG A 226 -9.25 -18.27 -2.41
CA ARG A 226 -8.25 -19.17 -2.97
C ARG A 226 -8.82 -19.92 -4.18
N GLY A 227 -8.13 -19.82 -5.32
CA GLY A 227 -8.42 -20.62 -6.52
C GLY A 227 -9.39 -20.00 -7.51
N LYS A 228 -9.96 -18.83 -7.26
CA LYS A 228 -10.70 -18.09 -8.28
C LYS A 228 -9.75 -17.19 -9.07
N ARG A 229 -9.76 -17.33 -10.39
CA ARG A 229 -9.12 -16.36 -11.29
C ARG A 229 -9.87 -15.03 -11.14
N MET A 230 -9.13 -13.91 -11.13
CA MET A 230 -9.76 -12.58 -11.21
C MET A 230 -10.79 -12.59 -12.33
N ARG A 231 -12.04 -12.37 -11.98
CA ARG A 231 -13.08 -12.14 -12.98
C ARG A 231 -12.88 -10.75 -13.55
N LYS A 232 -12.91 -10.62 -14.85
CA LYS A 232 -12.94 -9.33 -15.51
C LYS A 232 -14.22 -8.63 -15.10
N LEU A 233 -14.11 -7.57 -14.30
CA LEU A 233 -15.22 -6.67 -13.99
C LEU A 233 -15.48 -5.84 -15.26
N GLU A 234 -16.59 -6.07 -15.92
CA GLU A 234 -17.10 -5.17 -16.94
C GLU A 234 -17.99 -4.15 -16.25
N ALA A 235 -17.47 -2.95 -16.05
CA ALA A 235 -18.29 -1.83 -15.64
C ALA A 235 -18.97 -1.25 -16.88
N THR A 236 -20.28 -1.41 -16.98
CA THR A 236 -21.10 -0.65 -17.94
C THR A 236 -21.53 0.64 -17.26
N THR A 237 -20.99 1.77 -17.73
CA THR A 237 -21.54 3.08 -17.38
C THR A 237 -22.67 3.39 -18.33
N GLU A 238 -23.91 3.29 -17.88
CA GLU A 238 -25.04 3.95 -18.55
C GLU A 238 -25.05 5.42 -18.14
N ARG A 239 -24.98 6.29 -19.14
CA ARG A 239 -25.24 7.72 -18.94
C ARG A 239 -26.75 7.86 -18.72
N VAL A 240 -27.15 8.22 -17.52
CA VAL A 240 -28.51 8.73 -17.27
C VAL A 240 -28.48 10.20 -17.67
N GLU A 241 -29.21 10.55 -18.74
CA GLU A 241 -29.46 11.92 -19.19
C GLU A 241 -30.37 12.67 -18.20
#